data_0c4112d2c3adfc80616d035e2a223de3
#
_entry.id   0c4112d2c3adfc80616d035e2a223de3
#
_cell.length_a   1.000
_cell.length_b   1.000
_cell.length_c   1.000
_cell.angle_alpha   90.00
_cell.angle_beta   90.00
_cell.angle_gamma   90.00
#
_symmetry.space_group_name_H-M   'P 1'
#
loop_
_entity.id
_entity.type
_entity.pdbx_description
1 polymer ?
#
loop_
_entity_poly.entity_id
_entity_poly.type
_entity_poly.pdbx_seq_one_letter_code
_entity_poly.pdbx_strand_id
1 'polypeptide(L)'
;MVYNESINGWWYNKAKKIASKYGFNIIGYKAKDIKAGVESYQQLLDDAAPKTTAIWLPLQNIVPSKTILPMLLERAWSKKLAVFSNNPSHTKLGGLMAIYPEHQRMGRQLAEFAADHFQGKTNDTIIGTQELRIAINLRTSSHIGIRLSATDQAGFDKIYPTQR
;
A
#
# COMPACT_ATOMS: atom_id res chain seq x y z
N MET A 1 -1.75 6.60 -7.46
CA MET A 1 -2.56 6.50 -6.21
C MET A 1 -3.59 7.61 -6.15
N VAL A 2 -4.75 7.38 -5.54
CA VAL A 2 -5.73 8.45 -5.22
C VAL A 2 -5.38 9.04 -3.86
N TYR A 3 -5.42 10.38 -3.74
CA TYR A 3 -5.08 11.08 -2.50
C TYR A 3 -5.96 12.31 -2.26
N ASN A 4 -6.07 12.71 -1.01
CA ASN A 4 -6.67 13.97 -0.58
C ASN A 4 -5.60 14.87 0.02
N GLU A 5 -5.55 16.13 -0.43
CA GLU A 5 -4.50 17.07 -0.01
C GLU A 5 -4.41 17.26 1.50
N SER A 6 -5.58 17.40 2.15
CA SER A 6 -5.66 17.66 3.59
C SER A 6 -5.41 16.42 4.45
N ILE A 7 -5.66 15.20 3.91
CA ILE A 7 -5.56 13.95 4.67
C ILE A 7 -4.18 13.32 4.51
N ASN A 8 -3.74 13.16 3.26
CA ASN A 8 -2.52 12.40 2.95
C ASN A 8 -1.66 13.02 1.83
N GLY A 9 -1.88 14.30 1.49
CA GLY A 9 -1.09 15.02 0.49
C GLY A 9 0.38 15.11 0.85
N TRP A 10 0.70 15.34 2.13
CA TRP A 10 2.08 15.35 2.62
C TRP A 10 2.77 14.01 2.38
N TRP A 11 2.04 12.91 2.54
CA TRP A 11 2.55 11.56 2.33
C TRP A 11 2.78 11.26 0.85
N TYR A 12 1.84 11.68 -0.01
CA TYR A 12 2.01 11.63 -1.45
C TYR A 12 3.29 12.35 -1.90
N ASN A 13 3.50 13.58 -1.44
CA ASN A 13 4.67 14.38 -1.79
C ASN A 13 5.98 13.74 -1.31
N LYS A 14 6.00 13.22 -0.08
CA LYS A 14 7.15 12.50 0.47
C LYS A 14 7.44 11.22 -0.33
N ALA A 15 6.42 10.43 -0.62
CA ALA A 15 6.55 9.20 -1.41
C ALA A 15 7.04 9.48 -2.83
N LYS A 16 6.51 10.51 -3.50
CA LYS A 16 6.95 10.93 -4.84
C LYS A 16 8.43 11.29 -4.86
N LYS A 17 8.90 12.05 -3.87
CA LYS A 17 10.31 12.42 -3.72
C LYS A 17 11.22 11.21 -3.50
N ILE A 18 10.75 10.22 -2.73
CA ILE A 18 11.52 8.98 -2.50
C ILE A 18 11.53 8.13 -3.76
N ALA A 19 10.38 7.89 -4.38
CA ALA A 19 10.24 7.04 -5.56
C ALA A 19 11.14 7.49 -6.71
N SER A 20 11.26 8.80 -6.94
CA SER A 20 12.12 9.36 -7.99
C SER A 20 13.59 8.99 -7.83
N LYS A 21 14.08 8.80 -6.58
CA LYS A 21 15.45 8.35 -6.31
C LYS A 21 15.73 6.92 -6.77
N TYR A 22 14.66 6.11 -6.91
CA TYR A 22 14.73 4.72 -7.34
C TYR A 22 14.22 4.53 -8.78
N GLY A 23 14.07 5.60 -9.54
CA GLY A 23 13.63 5.54 -10.94
C GLY A 23 12.13 5.30 -11.11
N PHE A 24 11.31 5.43 -10.05
CA PHE A 24 9.86 5.29 -10.13
C PHE A 24 9.16 6.65 -10.17
N ASN A 25 8.07 6.72 -10.90
CA ASN A 25 7.19 7.88 -10.92
C ASN A 25 5.87 7.57 -10.21
N ILE A 26 5.46 8.39 -9.24
CA ILE A 26 4.16 8.28 -8.58
C ILE A 26 3.21 9.29 -9.22
N ILE A 27 2.18 8.77 -9.89
CA ILE A 27 1.07 9.57 -10.43
C ILE A 27 -0.01 9.65 -9.35
N GLY A 28 -0.36 10.87 -8.95
CA GLY A 28 -1.40 11.13 -7.96
C GLY A 28 -2.68 11.65 -8.61
N TYR A 29 -3.81 11.08 -8.23
CA TYR A 29 -5.15 11.53 -8.60
C TYR A 29 -5.77 12.20 -7.37
N LYS A 30 -5.98 13.51 -7.46
CA LYS A 30 -6.46 14.31 -6.33
C LYS A 30 -7.97 14.19 -6.21
N ALA A 31 -8.45 13.90 -4.99
CA ALA A 31 -9.87 13.84 -4.69
C ALA A 31 -10.20 14.68 -3.46
N LYS A 32 -11.25 15.50 -3.55
CA LYS A 32 -11.71 16.36 -2.45
C LYS A 32 -12.75 15.68 -1.55
N ASP A 33 -13.51 14.73 -2.10
CA ASP A 33 -14.61 14.03 -1.46
C ASP A 33 -14.73 12.59 -1.97
N ILE A 34 -15.67 11.82 -1.43
CA ILE A 34 -15.86 10.41 -1.78
C ILE A 34 -16.23 10.26 -3.27
N LYS A 35 -17.10 11.12 -3.80
CA LYS A 35 -17.52 11.06 -5.21
C LYS A 35 -16.33 11.27 -6.14
N ALA A 36 -15.58 12.36 -5.94
CA ALA A 36 -14.35 12.63 -6.68
C ALA A 36 -13.31 11.51 -6.49
N GLY A 37 -13.28 10.86 -5.33
CA GLY A 37 -12.43 9.72 -5.05
C GLY A 37 -12.77 8.51 -5.91
N VAL A 38 -14.04 8.18 -6.06
CA VAL A 38 -14.50 7.09 -6.94
C VAL A 38 -14.16 7.38 -8.40
N GLU A 39 -14.45 8.59 -8.89
CA GLU A 39 -14.10 9.05 -10.22
C GLU A 39 -12.59 8.98 -10.47
N SER A 40 -11.79 9.41 -9.51
CA SER A 40 -10.32 9.34 -9.56
C SER A 40 -9.80 7.90 -9.64
N TYR A 41 -10.43 6.94 -8.95
CA TYR A 41 -10.07 5.53 -9.08
C TYR A 41 -10.44 4.96 -10.44
N GLN A 42 -11.58 5.36 -11.02
CA GLN A 42 -11.97 4.96 -12.36
C GLN A 42 -10.95 5.48 -13.38
N GLN A 43 -10.63 6.77 -13.33
CA GLN A 43 -9.63 7.38 -14.21
C GLN A 43 -8.26 6.71 -14.05
N LEU A 44 -7.79 6.50 -12.81
CA LEU A 44 -6.54 5.80 -12.54
C LEU A 44 -6.51 4.42 -13.21
N LEU A 45 -7.61 3.68 -13.13
CA LEU A 45 -7.72 2.35 -13.74
C LEU A 45 -7.75 2.43 -15.27
N ASP A 46 -8.34 3.49 -15.85
CA ASP A 46 -8.36 3.71 -17.29
C ASP A 46 -6.97 4.06 -17.82
N ASP A 47 -6.23 4.91 -17.12
CA ASP A 47 -4.89 5.37 -17.49
C ASP A 47 -3.80 4.31 -17.24
N ALA A 48 -4.06 3.33 -16.36
CA ALA A 48 -3.05 2.35 -15.96
C ALA A 48 -2.72 1.37 -17.09
N ALA A 49 -1.44 1.29 -17.45
CA ALA A 49 -0.90 0.36 -18.44
C ALA A 49 -0.37 -0.91 -17.76
N PRO A 50 -0.73 -2.12 -18.24
CA PRO A 50 -0.17 -3.39 -17.75
C PRO A 50 1.36 -3.42 -17.82
N LYS A 51 1.99 -4.14 -16.91
CA LYS A 51 3.46 -4.35 -16.78
C LYS A 51 4.28 -3.12 -16.37
N THR A 52 3.80 -1.89 -16.60
CA THR A 52 4.54 -0.66 -16.28
C THR A 52 3.91 0.13 -15.15
N THR A 53 2.67 -0.18 -14.79
CA THR A 53 1.93 0.52 -13.74
C THR A 53 1.50 -0.43 -12.63
N ALA A 54 1.71 0.01 -11.39
CA ALA A 54 1.14 -0.62 -10.20
C ALA A 54 0.24 0.37 -9.45
N ILE A 55 -0.81 -0.13 -8.83
CA ILE A 55 -1.77 0.69 -8.08
C ILE A 55 -1.39 0.64 -6.61
N TRP A 56 -1.15 1.81 -6.01
CA TRP A 56 -0.96 1.91 -4.58
C TRP A 56 -2.25 2.38 -3.90
N LEU A 57 -2.77 1.52 -3.02
CA LEU A 57 -3.93 1.79 -2.18
C LEU A 57 -3.43 2.16 -0.77
N PRO A 58 -3.40 3.44 -0.40
CA PRO A 58 -2.87 3.87 0.89
C PRO A 58 -3.81 3.48 2.04
N LEU A 59 -3.28 3.45 3.27
CA LEU A 59 -4.05 3.11 4.46
C LEU A 59 -5.17 4.13 4.72
N GLN A 60 -4.83 5.41 4.63
CA GLN A 60 -5.78 6.52 4.72
C GLN A 60 -6.33 6.82 3.33
N ASN A 61 -7.51 6.30 3.05
CA ASN A 61 -8.17 6.48 1.77
C ASN A 61 -9.45 7.30 1.95
N ILE A 62 -9.67 8.27 1.06
CA ILE A 62 -10.88 9.10 1.06
C ILE A 62 -12.14 8.29 0.77
N VAL A 63 -12.01 7.24 -0.05
CA VAL A 63 -13.11 6.30 -0.32
C VAL A 63 -12.96 5.10 0.61
N PRO A 64 -13.98 4.73 1.37
CA PRO A 64 -13.93 3.55 2.22
C PRO A 64 -13.50 2.31 1.44
N SER A 65 -12.55 1.54 1.98
CA SER A 65 -12.02 0.35 1.30
C SER A 65 -13.10 -0.66 0.93
N LYS A 66 -14.12 -0.81 1.77
CA LYS A 66 -15.27 -1.69 1.48
C LYS A 66 -16.01 -1.31 0.20
N THR A 67 -16.05 -0.02 -0.13
CA THR A 67 -16.73 0.49 -1.32
C THR A 67 -15.88 0.35 -2.57
N ILE A 68 -14.60 0.69 -2.49
CA ILE A 68 -13.77 0.79 -3.69
C ILE A 68 -13.07 -0.52 -4.05
N LEU A 69 -12.74 -1.34 -3.05
CA LEU A 69 -11.87 -2.51 -3.24
C LEU A 69 -12.44 -3.57 -4.21
N PRO A 70 -13.74 -3.91 -4.17
CA PRO A 70 -14.30 -4.88 -5.12
C PRO A 70 -14.09 -4.42 -6.57
N MET A 71 -14.51 -3.23 -6.92
CA MET A 71 -14.37 -2.66 -8.26
C MET A 71 -12.90 -2.54 -8.68
N LEU A 72 -12.05 -2.05 -7.77
CA LEU A 72 -10.63 -1.86 -8.03
C LEU A 72 -9.93 -3.18 -8.30
N LEU A 73 -10.18 -4.23 -7.50
CA LEU A 73 -9.54 -5.53 -7.66
C LEU A 73 -10.04 -6.26 -8.90
N GLU A 74 -11.34 -6.20 -9.21
CA GLU A 74 -11.92 -6.79 -10.42
C GLU A 74 -11.28 -6.19 -11.69
N ARG A 75 -11.24 -4.86 -11.77
CA ARG A 75 -10.66 -4.17 -12.93
C ARG A 75 -9.13 -4.36 -13.01
N ALA A 76 -8.44 -4.34 -11.86
CA ALA A 76 -7.00 -4.61 -11.81
C ALA A 76 -6.68 -6.04 -12.26
N TRP A 77 -7.50 -7.01 -11.86
CA TRP A 77 -7.38 -8.40 -12.32
C TRP A 77 -7.54 -8.49 -13.83
N SER A 78 -8.63 -7.94 -14.39
CA SER A 78 -8.89 -7.96 -15.83
C SER A 78 -7.77 -7.33 -16.65
N LYS A 79 -7.16 -6.25 -16.14
CA LYS A 79 -6.05 -5.54 -16.78
C LYS A 79 -4.66 -6.09 -16.43
N LYS A 80 -4.55 -7.13 -15.59
CA LYS A 80 -3.28 -7.68 -15.07
C LYS A 80 -2.40 -6.62 -14.38
N LEU A 81 -3.02 -5.76 -13.56
CA LEU A 81 -2.34 -4.73 -12.80
C LEU A 81 -2.01 -5.22 -11.39
N ALA A 82 -0.82 -4.89 -10.93
CA ALA A 82 -0.44 -5.09 -9.53
C ALA A 82 -1.15 -4.07 -8.64
N VAL A 83 -1.77 -4.54 -7.55
CA VAL A 83 -2.32 -3.69 -6.49
C VAL A 83 -1.56 -3.98 -5.21
N PHE A 84 -0.96 -2.95 -4.61
CA PHE A 84 -0.32 -3.08 -3.32
C PHE A 84 -0.86 -2.08 -2.31
N SER A 85 -0.78 -2.41 -1.03
CA SER A 85 -1.34 -1.59 0.04
C SER A 85 -0.58 -1.74 1.36
N ASN A 86 -1.08 -1.09 2.40
CA ASN A 86 -0.58 -1.22 3.78
C ASN A 86 -1.49 -2.10 4.65
N ASN A 87 -2.44 -2.82 4.05
CA ASN A 87 -3.38 -3.68 4.77
C ASN A 87 -3.34 -5.12 4.21
N PRO A 88 -2.92 -6.12 5.01
CA PRO A 88 -2.83 -7.51 4.56
C PRO A 88 -4.20 -8.11 4.18
N SER A 89 -5.31 -7.56 4.68
CA SER A 89 -6.66 -7.98 4.26
C SER A 89 -6.93 -7.70 2.78
N HIS A 90 -6.35 -6.63 2.22
CA HIS A 90 -6.47 -6.34 0.79
C HIS A 90 -5.75 -7.39 -0.06
N THR A 91 -4.60 -7.90 0.42
CA THR A 91 -3.87 -9.00 -0.23
C THR A 91 -4.67 -10.31 -0.17
N LYS A 92 -5.32 -10.60 0.97
CA LYS A 92 -6.21 -11.76 1.10
C LYS A 92 -7.35 -11.72 0.09
N LEU A 93 -7.88 -10.53 -0.21
CA LEU A 93 -8.99 -10.31 -1.14
C LEU A 93 -8.57 -10.29 -2.62
N GLY A 94 -7.28 -10.31 -2.94
CA GLY A 94 -6.80 -10.35 -4.34
C GLY A 94 -5.80 -9.26 -4.71
N GLY A 95 -5.45 -8.34 -3.80
CA GLY A 95 -4.29 -7.47 -3.99
C GLY A 95 -3.01 -8.30 -4.11
N LEU A 96 -2.00 -7.79 -4.81
CA LEU A 96 -0.74 -8.51 -4.97
C LEU A 96 0.01 -8.62 -3.65
N MET A 97 0.23 -7.49 -3.00
CA MET A 97 1.13 -7.39 -1.85
C MET A 97 0.66 -6.34 -0.86
N ALA A 98 0.93 -6.56 0.42
CA ALA A 98 0.83 -5.54 1.44
C ALA A 98 2.09 -5.48 2.28
N ILE A 99 2.54 -4.25 2.58
CA ILE A 99 3.59 -3.97 3.55
C ILE A 99 2.92 -3.27 4.73
N TYR A 100 3.04 -3.87 5.92
CA TYR A 100 2.33 -3.41 7.10
C TYR A 100 3.20 -3.54 8.35
N PRO A 101 2.98 -2.71 9.40
CA PRO A 101 3.74 -2.80 10.62
C PRO A 101 3.40 -4.07 11.43
N GLU A 102 4.39 -4.59 12.13
CA GLU A 102 4.17 -5.56 13.19
C GLU A 102 3.64 -4.81 14.43
N HIS A 103 2.38 -5.06 14.81
CA HIS A 103 1.67 -4.21 15.78
C HIS A 103 2.26 -4.22 17.19
N GLN A 104 2.76 -5.37 17.67
CA GLN A 104 3.33 -5.45 19.01
C GLN A 104 4.66 -4.69 19.09
N ARG A 105 5.47 -4.81 18.05
CA ARG A 105 6.76 -4.11 17.98
C ARG A 105 6.58 -2.61 17.72
N MET A 106 5.59 -2.25 16.91
CA MET A 106 5.21 -0.85 16.75
C MET A 106 4.77 -0.22 18.07
N GLY A 107 3.97 -0.94 18.88
CA GLY A 107 3.57 -0.49 20.21
C GLY A 107 4.78 -0.28 21.13
N ARG A 108 5.75 -1.21 21.12
CA ARG A 108 6.99 -1.06 21.88
C ARG A 108 7.81 0.14 21.43
N GLN A 109 8.02 0.28 20.12
CA GLN A 109 8.74 1.42 19.54
C GLN A 109 8.09 2.77 19.90
N LEU A 110 6.76 2.83 19.91
CA LEU A 110 6.03 4.03 20.35
C LEU A 110 6.24 4.34 21.83
N ALA A 111 6.27 3.32 22.70
CA ALA A 111 6.52 3.51 24.12
C ALA A 111 7.95 4.01 24.38
N GLU A 112 8.94 3.42 23.71
CA GLU A 112 10.34 3.86 23.77
C GLU A 112 10.50 5.29 23.28
N PHE A 113 9.88 5.62 22.14
CA PHE A 113 9.91 6.96 21.60
C PHE A 113 9.27 8.00 22.55
N ALA A 114 8.12 7.67 23.15
CA ALA A 114 7.48 8.52 24.14
C ALA A 114 8.38 8.76 25.35
N ALA A 115 9.02 7.70 25.88
CA ALA A 115 9.96 7.82 27.00
C ALA A 115 11.15 8.73 26.66
N ASP A 116 11.74 8.57 25.49
CA ASP A 116 12.87 9.39 25.02
C ASP A 116 12.45 10.86 24.81
N HIS A 117 11.24 11.10 24.29
CA HIS A 117 10.71 12.45 24.14
C HIS A 117 10.51 13.14 25.50
N PHE A 118 9.91 12.46 26.48
CA PHE A 118 9.73 13.00 27.83
C PHE A 118 11.06 13.24 28.56
N GLN A 119 12.11 12.51 28.23
CA GLN A 119 13.46 12.69 28.79
C GLN A 119 14.29 13.73 28.01
N GLY A 120 13.72 14.38 26.99
CA GLY A 120 14.40 15.38 26.17
C GLY A 120 15.50 14.79 25.26
N LYS A 121 15.52 13.48 25.04
CA LYS A 121 16.51 12.79 24.20
C LYS A 121 16.25 12.94 22.72
N THR A 122 15.01 13.19 22.33
CA THR A 122 14.60 13.45 20.94
C THR A 122 13.53 14.52 20.86
N ASN A 123 13.61 15.34 19.80
CA ASN A 123 12.59 16.32 19.42
C ASN A 123 11.85 15.92 18.15
N ASP A 124 12.08 14.71 17.64
CA ASP A 124 11.41 14.22 16.47
C ASP A 124 9.90 14.08 16.74
N THR A 125 9.09 14.49 15.78
CA THR A 125 7.62 14.36 15.85
C THR A 125 7.10 13.22 14.97
N ILE A 126 7.94 12.71 14.05
CA ILE A 126 7.61 11.64 13.12
C ILE A 126 8.79 10.68 13.04
N ILE A 127 8.56 9.44 13.45
CA ILE A 127 9.53 8.35 13.31
C ILE A 127 9.02 7.29 12.33
N GLY A 128 9.92 6.73 11.54
CA GLY A 128 9.61 5.60 10.66
C GLY A 128 9.40 4.31 11.46
N THR A 129 8.40 3.51 11.08
CA THR A 129 8.25 2.16 11.62
C THR A 129 9.42 1.29 11.14
N GLN A 130 10.16 0.72 12.07
CA GLN A 130 11.38 -0.05 11.75
C GLN A 130 11.09 -1.48 11.32
N GLU A 131 10.03 -2.09 11.86
CA GLU A 131 9.70 -3.48 11.60
C GLU A 131 8.43 -3.60 10.78
N LEU A 132 8.63 -4.00 9.54
CA LEU A 132 7.58 -4.20 8.57
C LEU A 132 7.44 -5.69 8.24
N ARG A 133 6.21 -6.11 8.04
CA ARG A 133 5.83 -7.43 7.54
C ARG A 133 5.30 -7.33 6.15
N ILE A 134 5.47 -8.41 5.38
CA ILE A 134 5.04 -8.49 4.00
C ILE A 134 4.04 -9.62 3.83
N ALA A 135 2.88 -9.28 3.27
CA ALA A 135 1.91 -10.27 2.79
C ALA A 135 1.92 -10.32 1.27
N ILE A 136 1.83 -11.52 0.70
CA ILE A 136 1.78 -11.76 -0.76
C ILE A 136 0.59 -12.63 -1.13
N ASN A 137 0.02 -12.41 -2.32
CA ASN A 137 -0.98 -13.28 -2.93
C ASN A 137 -0.38 -13.99 -4.14
N LEU A 138 -0.07 -15.28 -4.01
CA LEU A 138 0.55 -16.08 -5.06
C LEU A 138 -0.36 -16.29 -6.27
N ARG A 139 -1.68 -16.36 -6.06
CA ARG A 139 -2.65 -16.45 -7.16
C ARG A 139 -2.60 -15.18 -8.02
N THR A 140 -2.60 -14.02 -7.39
CA THR A 140 -2.50 -12.73 -8.09
C THR A 140 -1.13 -12.58 -8.73
N SER A 141 -0.04 -12.93 -8.04
CA SER A 141 1.32 -12.93 -8.58
C SER A 141 1.40 -13.74 -9.87
N SER A 142 0.94 -14.97 -9.84
CA SER A 142 0.93 -15.85 -11.03
C SER A 142 0.08 -15.29 -12.17
N HIS A 143 -1.11 -14.74 -11.84
CA HIS A 143 -2.03 -14.16 -12.83
C HIS A 143 -1.42 -12.98 -13.60
N ILE A 144 -0.67 -12.11 -12.92
CA ILE A 144 0.01 -10.97 -13.56
C ILE A 144 1.37 -11.32 -14.15
N GLY A 145 1.77 -12.62 -14.11
CA GLY A 145 2.98 -13.11 -14.72
C GLY A 145 4.25 -13.00 -13.85
N ILE A 146 4.12 -12.73 -12.56
CA ILE A 146 5.23 -12.72 -11.60
C ILE A 146 5.36 -14.12 -10.99
N ARG A 147 6.47 -14.79 -11.29
CA ARG A 147 6.81 -16.10 -10.72
C ARG A 147 7.73 -15.90 -9.52
N LEU A 148 7.32 -16.42 -8.38
CA LEU A 148 8.09 -16.37 -7.14
C LEU A 148 8.65 -17.75 -6.83
N SER A 149 9.95 -17.85 -6.66
CA SER A 149 10.64 -19.08 -6.26
C SER A 149 10.31 -19.45 -4.80
N ALA A 150 10.64 -20.65 -4.37
CA ALA A 150 10.50 -21.04 -2.96
C ALA A 150 11.32 -20.14 -2.02
N THR A 151 12.49 -19.69 -2.49
CA THR A 151 13.34 -18.76 -1.74
C THR A 151 12.66 -17.38 -1.58
N ASP A 152 12.04 -16.85 -2.65
CA ASP A 152 11.29 -15.60 -2.58
C ASP A 152 10.11 -15.73 -1.59
N GLN A 153 9.42 -16.87 -1.64
CA GLN A 153 8.26 -17.12 -0.77
C GLN A 153 8.63 -17.21 0.71
N ALA A 154 9.80 -17.71 1.05
CA ALA A 154 10.30 -17.78 2.43
C ALA A 154 10.51 -16.39 3.06
N GLY A 155 10.63 -15.33 2.26
CA GLY A 155 10.76 -13.95 2.71
C GLY A 155 9.44 -13.26 3.09
N PHE A 156 8.28 -13.91 2.90
CA PHE A 156 6.98 -13.31 3.20
C PHE A 156 6.42 -13.82 4.53
N ASP A 157 5.89 -12.89 5.34
CA ASP A 157 5.26 -13.22 6.63
C ASP A 157 3.88 -13.85 6.47
N LYS A 158 3.17 -13.51 5.40
CA LYS A 158 1.85 -14.09 5.08
C LYS A 158 1.74 -14.38 3.59
N ILE A 159 1.30 -15.59 3.28
CA ILE A 159 1.07 -16.04 1.89
C ILE A 159 -0.41 -16.36 1.71
N TYR A 160 -1.00 -15.85 0.62
CA TYR A 160 -2.39 -16.13 0.24
C TYR A 160 -2.45 -16.75 -1.17
N PRO A 161 -3.47 -17.60 -1.45
CA PRO A 161 -4.38 -18.19 -0.47
C PRO A 161 -3.61 -19.05 0.52
N THR A 162 -4.11 -19.13 1.77
CA THR A 162 -3.54 -20.01 2.79
C THR A 162 -3.65 -21.46 2.26
N GLN A 163 -2.53 -22.17 2.21
CA GLN A 163 -2.57 -23.61 1.91
C GLN A 163 -3.41 -24.29 3.00
N ARG A 164 -4.38 -25.11 2.57
CA ARG A 164 -5.21 -25.94 3.46
C ARG A 164 -4.44 -27.16 3.85
#